data_0a4d1c76dd06e2a939b71a0720218fd7
#
_entry.id   0a4d1c76dd06e2a939b71a0720218fd7
#
_cell.length_a   1.000
_cell.length_b   1.000
_cell.length_c   1.000
_cell.angle_alpha   90.00
_cell.angle_beta   90.00
_cell.angle_gamma   90.00
#
_symmetry.space_group_name_H-M   'P 1'
#
loop_
_entity.id
_entity.type
_entity.pdbx_description
1 polymer ?
#
loop_
_entity_poly.entity_id
_entity_poly.type
_entity_poly.pdbx_seq_one_letter_code
_entity_poly.pdbx_strand_id
1 'polypeptide(L)'
;MSNVHVRLLKAREALSRAENSVGLRGRLDVEEKRSAGVFALVLLGPQERGQLIRLLIDVCPSEGWVGLYGVRHIGWEWAQRQGMDLERVLVLNPDEDTNMGQLCALLLEGCDVVCLDLPQLSRTEQRTLAARARSLGRTLVTLRPWPGLSRDASGAGSMRLVV
;
A
#
# COMPACT_ATOMS: atom_id res chain seq x y z
N MET A 1 12.19 -21.79 26.86
CA MET A 1 12.07 -20.45 26.29
C MET A 1 13.27 -19.62 26.70
N SER A 2 14.00 -19.12 25.75
CA SER A 2 15.28 -18.49 26.01
C SER A 2 15.08 -17.09 26.63
N ASN A 3 15.92 -16.77 27.61
CA ASN A 3 16.01 -15.48 28.31
C ASN A 3 16.14 -14.26 27.35
N VAL A 4 16.55 -14.51 26.11
CA VAL A 4 16.71 -13.51 25.06
C VAL A 4 15.35 -13.01 24.53
N HIS A 5 14.37 -13.91 24.44
CA HIS A 5 13.03 -13.53 23.95
C HIS A 5 12.30 -12.61 24.92
N VAL A 6 12.42 -12.89 26.21
CA VAL A 6 11.85 -12.05 27.29
C VAL A 6 12.54 -10.67 27.35
N ARG A 7 13.85 -10.62 27.10
CA ARG A 7 14.60 -9.36 27.05
C ARG A 7 14.21 -8.51 25.85
N LEU A 8 13.99 -9.12 24.68
CA LEU A 8 13.50 -8.44 23.47
C LEU A 8 12.09 -7.87 23.65
N LEU A 9 11.19 -8.61 24.28
CA LEU A 9 9.85 -8.13 24.58
C LEU A 9 9.87 -6.93 25.55
N LYS A 10 10.66 -7.01 26.62
CA LYS A 10 10.83 -5.91 27.56
C LYS A 10 11.48 -4.67 26.92
N ALA A 11 12.46 -4.87 26.05
CA ALA A 11 13.08 -3.77 25.31
C ALA A 11 12.09 -3.10 24.34
N ARG A 12 11.26 -3.87 23.64
CA ARG A 12 10.17 -3.37 22.80
C ARG A 12 9.12 -2.60 23.59
N GLU A 13 8.72 -3.09 24.75
CA GLU A 13 7.79 -2.38 25.65
C GLU A 13 8.37 -1.07 26.16
N ALA A 14 9.64 -1.06 26.56
CA ALA A 14 10.32 0.13 27.05
C ALA A 14 10.45 1.19 25.93
N LEU A 15 10.81 0.76 24.71
CA LEU A 15 10.87 1.63 23.53
C LEU A 15 9.49 2.20 23.22
N SER A 16 8.46 1.37 23.22
CA SER A 16 7.07 1.77 22.99
C SER A 16 6.57 2.80 24.01
N ARG A 17 6.95 2.66 25.29
CA ARG A 17 6.62 3.65 26.33
C ARG A 17 7.37 4.96 26.14
N ALA A 18 8.64 4.88 25.77
CA ALA A 18 9.45 6.07 25.48
C ALA A 18 8.92 6.85 24.28
N GLU A 19 8.57 6.17 23.20
CA GLU A 19 7.98 6.76 22.00
C GLU A 19 6.61 7.41 22.29
N ASN A 20 5.78 6.79 23.13
CA ASN A 20 4.50 7.35 23.57
C ASN A 20 4.69 8.59 24.46
N SER A 21 5.71 8.60 25.32
CA SER A 21 5.98 9.73 26.21
C SER A 21 6.51 10.97 25.48
N VAL A 22 7.16 10.77 24.32
CA VAL A 22 7.72 11.86 23.51
C VAL A 22 6.75 12.32 22.40
N GLY A 23 5.56 11.70 22.30
CA GLY A 23 4.56 12.04 21.28
C GLY A 23 4.93 11.65 19.85
N LEU A 24 6.04 10.93 19.66
CA LEU A 24 6.52 10.47 18.35
C LEU A 24 5.57 9.47 17.70
N ARG A 25 4.98 8.57 18.48
CA ARG A 25 4.01 7.59 17.98
C ARG A 25 2.73 8.25 17.49
N GLY A 26 2.26 9.27 18.14
CA GLY A 26 1.06 9.99 17.70
C GLY A 26 1.24 10.65 16.32
N ARG A 27 2.46 11.05 15.95
CA ARG A 27 2.76 11.57 14.60
C ARG A 27 2.89 10.46 13.57
N LEU A 28 3.59 9.37 13.88
CA LEU A 28 3.73 8.21 13.01
C LEU A 28 2.38 7.52 12.76
N ASP A 29 1.58 7.32 13.80
CA ASP A 29 0.24 6.74 13.69
C ASP A 29 -0.73 7.63 12.89
N VAL A 30 -0.56 8.95 12.93
CA VAL A 30 -1.38 9.89 12.16
C VAL A 30 -0.96 9.92 10.68
N GLU A 31 0.34 9.84 10.39
CA GLU A 31 0.83 9.72 9.01
C GLU A 31 0.49 8.37 8.40
N GLU A 32 0.67 7.28 9.15
CA GLU A 32 0.31 5.92 8.75
C GLU A 32 -1.21 5.78 8.51
N LYS A 33 -2.04 6.37 9.38
CA LYS A 33 -3.51 6.42 9.19
C LYS A 33 -3.95 7.30 8.02
N ARG A 34 -3.18 8.33 7.66
CA ARG A 34 -3.49 9.18 6.50
C ARG A 34 -3.24 8.49 5.17
N SER A 35 -2.28 7.59 5.09
CA SER A 35 -1.97 6.82 3.91
C SER A 35 -2.79 5.52 3.79
N ALA A 36 -3.38 5.03 4.88
CA ALA A 36 -4.22 3.84 4.85
C ALA A 36 -5.56 4.09 4.14
N GLY A 37 -5.98 3.13 3.33
CA GLY A 37 -7.25 3.19 2.62
C GLY A 37 -7.11 2.95 1.12
N VAL A 38 -8.13 3.31 0.37
CA VAL A 38 -8.20 3.09 -1.08
C VAL A 38 -8.02 4.39 -1.83
N PHE A 39 -7.08 4.39 -2.76
CA PHE A 39 -6.79 5.50 -3.66
C PHE A 39 -6.96 5.06 -5.10
N ALA A 40 -7.67 5.83 -5.89
CA ALA A 40 -7.80 5.60 -7.32
C ALA A 40 -6.88 6.55 -8.09
N LEU A 41 -6.02 5.97 -8.94
CA LEU A 41 -5.22 6.70 -9.90
C LEU A 41 -5.70 6.35 -11.31
N VAL A 42 -6.44 7.25 -11.92
CA VAL A 42 -6.90 7.07 -13.30
C VAL A 42 -5.78 7.46 -14.26
N LEU A 43 -5.30 6.48 -15.01
CA LEU A 43 -4.28 6.69 -16.03
C LEU A 43 -4.95 6.84 -17.40
N LEU A 44 -4.73 7.97 -18.07
CA LEU A 44 -5.30 8.26 -19.38
C LEU A 44 -4.48 7.63 -20.52
N GLY A 45 -3.27 7.19 -20.23
CA GLY A 45 -2.42 6.51 -21.21
C GLY A 45 -1.19 5.83 -20.61
N PRO A 46 -0.47 5.03 -21.43
CA PRO A 46 0.71 4.29 -20.96
C PRO A 46 1.85 5.21 -20.50
N GLN A 47 1.89 6.43 -20.98
CA GLN A 47 2.90 7.44 -20.62
C GLN A 47 2.77 7.91 -19.16
N GLU A 48 1.59 7.73 -18.56
CA GLU A 48 1.30 8.13 -17.18
C GLU A 48 1.67 7.04 -16.14
N ARG A 49 2.19 5.89 -16.59
CA ARG A 49 2.69 4.83 -15.70
C ARG A 49 3.76 5.32 -14.71
N GLY A 50 4.50 6.36 -15.11
CA GLY A 50 5.44 7.02 -14.22
C GLY A 50 4.79 7.64 -12.98
N GLN A 51 3.57 8.15 -13.11
CA GLN A 51 2.81 8.68 -11.97
C GLN A 51 2.44 7.57 -10.98
N LEU A 52 2.04 6.39 -11.49
CA LEU A 52 1.77 5.23 -10.65
C LEU A 52 3.01 4.81 -9.85
N ILE A 53 4.15 4.70 -10.50
CA ILE A 53 5.41 4.32 -9.83
C ILE A 53 5.78 5.33 -8.74
N ARG A 54 5.68 6.61 -9.02
CA ARG A 54 5.93 7.67 -8.02
C ARG A 54 4.96 7.58 -6.85
N LEU A 55 3.68 7.37 -7.12
CA LEU A 55 2.69 7.20 -6.07
C LEU A 55 3.02 5.99 -5.19
N LEU A 56 3.34 4.84 -5.78
CA LEU A 56 3.69 3.62 -5.03
C LEU A 56 4.92 3.82 -4.16
N ILE A 57 5.94 4.51 -4.66
CA ILE A 57 7.14 4.85 -3.89
C ILE A 57 6.78 5.80 -2.73
N ASP A 58 5.95 6.80 -2.99
CA ASP A 58 5.59 7.83 -2.01
C ASP A 58 4.74 7.31 -0.86
N VAL A 59 3.85 6.35 -1.13
CA VAL A 59 2.96 5.78 -0.10
C VAL A 59 3.54 4.53 0.57
N CYS A 60 4.58 3.93 0.00
CA CYS A 60 5.22 2.76 0.57
C CYS A 60 6.12 3.16 1.74
N PRO A 61 5.98 2.54 2.92
CA PRO A 61 6.89 2.76 4.02
C PRO A 61 8.33 2.37 3.64
N SER A 62 9.30 2.94 4.35
CA SER A 62 10.68 2.48 4.25
C SER A 62 10.76 0.98 4.54
N GLU A 63 11.41 0.24 3.67
CA GLU A 63 11.48 -1.23 3.72
C GLU A 63 10.13 -1.96 3.58
N GLY A 64 9.10 -1.27 3.12
CA GLY A 64 7.78 -1.85 2.85
C GLY A 64 7.73 -2.71 1.59
N TRP A 65 6.72 -3.57 1.53
CA TRP A 65 6.45 -4.43 0.38
C TRP A 65 5.35 -3.84 -0.50
N VAL A 66 5.54 -3.95 -1.80
CA VAL A 66 4.55 -3.55 -2.82
C VAL A 66 4.04 -4.78 -3.54
N GLY A 67 2.73 -4.97 -3.57
CA GLY A 67 2.06 -6.00 -4.35
C GLY A 67 1.36 -5.39 -5.56
N LEU A 68 1.58 -5.95 -6.73
CA LEU A 68 0.91 -5.56 -7.97
C LEU A 68 0.10 -6.75 -8.49
N TYR A 69 -1.19 -6.55 -8.73
CA TYR A 69 -2.04 -7.59 -9.28
C TYR A 69 -2.82 -7.08 -10.49
N GLY A 70 -2.57 -7.71 -11.64
CA GLY A 70 -3.17 -7.32 -12.91
C GLY A 70 -2.58 -6.05 -13.55
N VAL A 71 -1.55 -5.47 -12.94
CA VAL A 71 -0.90 -4.26 -13.44
C VAL A 71 0.15 -4.64 -14.48
N ARG A 72 0.03 -4.07 -15.66
CA ARG A 72 0.89 -4.37 -16.82
C ARG A 72 1.70 -3.15 -17.25
N HIS A 73 2.69 -3.40 -18.08
CA HIS A 73 3.50 -2.37 -18.74
C HIS A 73 4.25 -1.45 -17.75
N ILE A 74 4.83 -2.04 -16.72
CA ILE A 74 5.71 -1.34 -15.79
C ILE A 74 7.12 -1.28 -16.38
N GLY A 75 7.69 -0.09 -16.43
CA GLY A 75 9.09 0.13 -16.78
C GLY A 75 9.98 -0.12 -15.56
N TRP A 76 10.36 -1.38 -15.31
CA TRP A 76 11.07 -1.78 -14.09
C TRP A 76 12.40 -1.08 -13.91
N GLU A 77 13.17 -0.92 -14.99
CA GLU A 77 14.44 -0.22 -14.94
C GLU A 77 14.26 1.25 -14.53
N TRP A 78 13.23 1.89 -15.07
CA TRP A 78 12.88 3.25 -14.69
C TRP A 78 12.39 3.33 -13.25
N ALA A 79 11.55 2.39 -12.81
CA ALA A 79 11.05 2.30 -11.44
C ALA A 79 12.20 2.18 -10.43
N GLN A 80 13.17 1.33 -10.72
CA GLN A 80 14.37 1.16 -9.89
C GLN A 80 15.18 2.47 -9.80
N ARG A 81 15.37 3.16 -10.92
CA ARG A 81 16.05 4.47 -10.94
C ARG A 81 15.31 5.54 -10.14
N GLN A 82 13.99 5.44 -10.03
CA GLN A 82 13.18 6.35 -9.21
C GLN A 82 13.21 6.00 -7.70
N GLY A 83 13.84 4.90 -7.33
CA GLY A 83 14.02 4.47 -5.95
C GLY A 83 13.10 3.33 -5.49
N MET A 84 12.41 2.65 -6.41
CA MET A 84 11.66 1.45 -6.08
C MET A 84 12.61 0.29 -5.82
N ASP A 85 12.45 -0.35 -4.65
CA ASP A 85 13.20 -1.56 -4.31
C ASP A 85 12.51 -2.77 -4.95
N LEU A 86 13.07 -3.26 -6.07
CA LEU A 86 12.49 -4.38 -6.81
C LEU A 86 12.57 -5.72 -6.07
N GLU A 87 13.42 -5.85 -5.07
CA GLU A 87 13.47 -7.05 -4.22
C GLU A 87 12.26 -7.18 -3.28
N ARG A 88 11.51 -6.08 -3.13
CA ARG A 88 10.31 -6.00 -2.29
C ARG A 88 9.03 -5.74 -3.09
N VAL A 89 9.03 -6.18 -4.35
CA VAL A 89 7.87 -6.08 -5.23
C VAL A 89 7.38 -7.47 -5.61
N LEU A 90 6.10 -7.73 -5.35
CA LEU A 90 5.40 -8.93 -5.81
C LEU A 90 4.51 -8.58 -6.99
N VAL A 91 4.65 -9.31 -8.08
CA VAL A 91 3.82 -9.12 -9.28
C VAL A 91 3.00 -10.37 -9.54
N LEU A 92 1.69 -10.21 -9.56
CA LEU A 92 0.73 -11.26 -9.84
C LEU A 92 -0.06 -10.92 -11.09
N ASN A 93 -0.26 -11.90 -11.93
CA ASN A 93 -1.13 -11.81 -13.09
C ASN A 93 -2.44 -12.58 -12.81
N PRO A 94 -3.60 -12.04 -13.21
CA PRO A 94 -4.86 -12.75 -13.07
C PRO A 94 -4.84 -14.03 -13.91
N ASP A 95 -5.32 -15.10 -13.31
CA ASP A 95 -5.54 -16.40 -13.91
C ASP A 95 -7.04 -16.74 -13.86
N GLU A 96 -7.56 -17.45 -14.84
CA GLU A 96 -8.99 -17.73 -14.96
C GLU A 96 -9.54 -18.56 -13.78
N ASP A 97 -8.69 -19.41 -13.18
CA ASP A 97 -9.07 -20.30 -12.10
C ASP A 97 -8.87 -19.69 -10.69
N THR A 98 -8.37 -18.45 -10.59
CA THR A 98 -8.02 -17.87 -9.31
C THR A 98 -9.15 -17.02 -8.75
N ASN A 99 -9.47 -17.22 -7.46
CA ASN A 99 -10.33 -16.28 -6.72
C ASN A 99 -9.57 -14.97 -6.47
N MET A 100 -9.83 -13.98 -7.33
CA MET A 100 -9.14 -12.69 -7.30
C MET A 100 -9.35 -11.94 -5.99
N GLY A 101 -10.55 -11.96 -5.44
CA GLY A 101 -10.86 -11.29 -4.17
C GLY A 101 -10.06 -11.88 -3.01
N GLN A 102 -9.94 -13.20 -2.94
CA GLN A 102 -9.16 -13.89 -1.91
C GLN A 102 -7.67 -13.60 -2.06
N LEU A 103 -7.14 -13.61 -3.27
CA LEU A 103 -5.74 -13.31 -3.51
C LEU A 103 -5.39 -11.85 -3.20
N CYS A 104 -6.29 -10.92 -3.52
CA CYS A 104 -6.15 -9.51 -3.10
C CYS A 104 -6.11 -9.37 -1.58
N ALA A 105 -6.96 -10.11 -0.86
CA ALA A 105 -6.96 -10.10 0.60
C ALA A 105 -5.63 -10.61 1.18
N LEU A 106 -5.07 -11.68 0.61
CA LEU A 106 -3.75 -12.20 0.98
C LEU A 106 -2.62 -11.21 0.70
N LEU A 107 -2.67 -10.52 -0.43
CA LEU A 107 -1.70 -9.45 -0.74
C LEU A 107 -1.74 -8.32 0.29
N LEU A 108 -2.93 -7.92 0.73
CA LEU A 108 -3.09 -6.89 1.76
C LEU A 108 -2.53 -7.33 3.12
N GLU A 109 -2.50 -8.62 3.41
CA GLU A 109 -1.86 -9.14 4.63
C GLU A 109 -0.33 -9.09 4.55
N GLY A 110 0.23 -9.38 3.38
CA GLY A 110 1.68 -9.49 3.18
C GLY A 110 2.38 -8.22 2.70
N CYS A 111 1.64 -7.29 2.09
CA CYS A 111 2.21 -6.07 1.51
C CYS A 111 1.69 -4.81 2.20
N ASP A 112 2.53 -3.79 2.26
CA ASP A 112 2.17 -2.49 2.82
C ASP A 112 1.35 -1.67 1.84
N VAL A 113 1.66 -1.80 0.56
CA VAL A 113 0.96 -1.18 -0.56
C VAL A 113 0.57 -2.23 -1.58
N VAL A 114 -0.68 -2.23 -2.00
CA VAL A 114 -1.19 -3.13 -3.05
C VAL A 114 -1.81 -2.29 -4.16
N CYS A 115 -1.38 -2.54 -5.40
CA CYS A 115 -1.98 -1.92 -6.58
C CYS A 115 -2.75 -2.97 -7.39
N LEU A 116 -4.00 -2.67 -7.69
CA LEU A 116 -4.91 -3.54 -8.42
C LEU A 116 -5.37 -2.91 -9.73
N ASP A 117 -5.31 -3.69 -10.80
CA ASP A 117 -6.00 -3.41 -12.05
C ASP A 117 -6.88 -4.61 -12.43
N LEU A 118 -7.96 -4.79 -11.68
CA LEU A 118 -8.89 -5.91 -11.78
C LEU A 118 -10.31 -5.40 -11.99
N PRO A 119 -10.74 -5.22 -13.25
CA PRO A 119 -12.08 -4.72 -13.57
C PRO A 119 -13.21 -5.70 -13.19
N GLN A 120 -12.88 -6.96 -12.95
CA GLN A 120 -13.84 -8.03 -12.65
C GLN A 120 -14.28 -8.07 -11.18
N LEU A 121 -13.62 -7.32 -10.29
CA LEU A 121 -13.99 -7.29 -8.88
C LEU A 121 -15.41 -6.71 -8.70
N SER A 122 -16.26 -7.49 -8.07
CA SER A 122 -17.61 -7.08 -7.74
C SER A 122 -17.63 -5.97 -6.68
N ARG A 123 -18.74 -5.27 -6.59
CA ARG A 123 -18.93 -4.21 -5.60
C ARG A 123 -18.76 -4.70 -4.16
N THR A 124 -19.20 -5.93 -3.88
CA THR A 124 -19.06 -6.55 -2.56
C THR A 124 -17.60 -6.83 -2.25
N GLU A 125 -16.85 -7.37 -3.19
CA GLU A 125 -15.40 -7.59 -3.05
C GLU A 125 -14.64 -6.28 -2.84
N GLN A 126 -14.97 -5.23 -3.61
CA GLN A 126 -14.38 -3.90 -3.43
C GLN A 126 -14.61 -3.36 -2.01
N ARG A 127 -15.83 -3.49 -1.47
CA ARG A 127 -16.15 -3.07 -0.09
C ARG A 127 -15.35 -3.86 0.94
N THR A 128 -15.28 -5.17 0.78
CA THR A 128 -14.54 -6.06 1.68
C THR A 128 -13.05 -5.72 1.68
N LEU A 129 -12.46 -5.53 0.50
CA LEU A 129 -11.05 -5.17 0.36
C LEU A 129 -10.74 -3.77 0.92
N ALA A 130 -11.63 -2.80 0.68
CA ALA A 130 -11.49 -1.46 1.23
C ALA A 130 -11.54 -1.45 2.76
N ALA A 131 -12.45 -2.20 3.37
CA ALA A 131 -12.54 -2.35 4.81
C ALA A 131 -11.30 -3.04 5.38
N ARG A 132 -10.81 -4.09 4.71
CA ARG A 132 -9.61 -4.82 5.12
C ARG A 132 -8.35 -3.96 5.04
N ALA A 133 -8.17 -3.20 3.97
CA ALA A 133 -7.05 -2.28 3.83
C ALA A 133 -7.00 -1.28 5.00
N ARG A 134 -8.15 -0.70 5.36
CA ARG A 134 -8.24 0.22 6.49
C ARG A 134 -7.95 -0.47 7.82
N SER A 135 -8.50 -1.66 8.06
CA SER A 135 -8.30 -2.39 9.33
C SER A 135 -6.85 -2.83 9.53
N LEU A 136 -6.15 -3.15 8.45
CA LEU A 136 -4.73 -3.53 8.47
C LEU A 136 -3.78 -2.32 8.42
N GLY A 137 -4.28 -1.11 8.23
CA GLY A 137 -3.46 0.08 8.04
C GLY A 137 -2.67 0.05 6.72
N ARG A 138 -3.21 -0.61 5.69
CA ARG A 138 -2.57 -0.78 4.38
C ARG A 138 -3.09 0.21 3.36
N THR A 139 -2.29 0.49 2.34
CA THR A 139 -2.68 1.33 1.21
C THR A 139 -3.05 0.45 0.02
N LEU A 140 -4.24 0.67 -0.50
CA LEU A 140 -4.74 0.01 -1.70
C LEU A 140 -4.87 1.05 -2.82
N VAL A 141 -4.13 0.86 -3.89
CA VAL A 141 -4.19 1.71 -5.10
C VAL A 141 -4.95 0.97 -6.19
N THR A 142 -5.93 1.62 -6.79
CA THR A 142 -6.68 1.07 -7.91
C THR A 142 -6.52 1.94 -9.14
N LEU A 143 -6.45 1.34 -10.32
CA LEU A 143 -6.34 2.07 -11.59
C LEU A 143 -7.71 2.48 -12.15
N ARG A 144 -8.79 2.14 -11.42
CA ARG A 144 -10.17 2.54 -11.70
C ARG A 144 -10.81 3.06 -10.42
N PRO A 145 -11.67 4.09 -10.50
CA PRO A 145 -12.38 4.56 -9.32
C PRO A 145 -13.28 3.47 -8.74
N TRP A 146 -13.26 3.36 -7.42
CA TRP A 146 -14.26 2.58 -6.67
C TRP A 146 -15.25 3.55 -6.02
N PRO A 147 -16.39 3.83 -6.64
CA PRO A 147 -17.29 4.91 -6.19
C PRO A 147 -17.67 4.78 -4.71
N GLY A 148 -17.50 5.86 -3.95
CA GLY A 148 -17.76 5.89 -2.51
C GLY A 148 -16.73 5.13 -1.63
N LEU A 149 -15.70 4.50 -2.22
CA LEU A 149 -14.68 3.74 -1.51
C LEU A 149 -13.28 4.31 -1.72
N SER A 150 -12.96 4.77 -2.94
CA SER A 150 -11.65 5.30 -3.27
C SER A 150 -11.61 6.83 -3.20
N ARG A 151 -10.45 7.37 -2.83
CA ARG A 151 -10.10 8.78 -2.96
C ARG A 151 -9.30 8.99 -4.24
N ASP A 152 -9.45 10.14 -4.86
CA ASP A 152 -8.65 10.49 -6.03
C ASP A 152 -7.19 10.72 -5.62
N ALA A 153 -6.28 9.99 -6.26
CA ALA A 153 -4.85 10.12 -6.05
C ALA A 153 -4.19 11.16 -6.97
N SER A 154 -4.89 11.68 -7.97
CA SER A 154 -4.34 12.67 -8.92
C SER A 154 -3.90 13.96 -8.23
N GLY A 155 -4.49 14.28 -7.09
CA GLY A 155 -4.13 15.43 -6.25
C GLY A 155 -3.02 15.16 -5.24
N ALA A 156 -2.59 13.93 -5.03
CA ALA A 156 -1.60 13.58 -4.01
C ALA A 156 -0.20 14.12 -4.31
N GLY A 157 0.11 14.36 -5.59
CA GLY A 157 1.36 15.02 -5.99
C GLY A 157 1.46 16.50 -5.58
N SER A 158 0.32 17.12 -5.26
CA SER A 158 0.25 18.52 -4.80
C SER A 158 0.28 18.67 -3.27
N MET A 159 0.11 17.58 -2.54
CA MET A 159 0.05 17.62 -1.06
C MET A 159 1.43 17.69 -0.38
N ARG A 160 2.52 17.56 -1.13
CA ARG A 160 3.90 17.70 -0.59
C ARG A 160 4.41 19.13 -0.48
N LEU A 161 3.64 20.11 -0.92
CA LEU A 161 4.06 21.53 -0.92
C LEU A 161 3.37 22.41 0.10
N VAL A 162 2.83 21.85 1.18
CA VAL A 162 2.40 22.63 2.34
C VAL A 162 3.14 22.10 3.56
N VAL A 163 4.36 22.54 3.67
CA VAL A 163 5.10 22.56 4.93
C VAL A 163 4.85 23.89 5.58
#